data_151ce6932c9be6bb83b617b288d6d376
#
_entry.id   151ce6932c9be6bb83b617b288d6d376
#
_cell.length_a   1.000
_cell.length_b   1.000
_cell.length_c   1.000
_cell.angle_alpha   90.00
_cell.angle_beta   90.00
_cell.angle_gamma   90.00
#
_symmetry.space_group_name_H-M   'P 1'
#
loop_
_entity.id
_entity.type
_entity.pdbx_description
1 polymer ?
#
loop_
_entity_poly.entity_id
_entity_poly.type
_entity_poly.pdbx_seq_one_letter_code
_entity_poly.pdbx_strand_id
1 'polypeptide(L)'
;VHDVEAVGQPRAGQPARALDDLPASGADAVLVAAFDAGRIADRIGHLLPRGAEVLTLDEVRLPASMLTSRKYLDRLNFATNFCLFRDEGGLSSRLTTANYWSGYGAGEVRLWLRLFGADGAALATWEQEVAPGASGVAIDSREVRQRFGLPAFTGQLFVHAIGVAGHDVVKYALDTFSSDNGASLSCTHDANAWPSDRYAGLPAPDEGERVVLWVQNSHAAPIPAGAITLDRMGAERPVAFDRAVGPFATVALDVADLLPELRWPEQVEVRAGRHMVRPRYEVTRGGRTRIAHVNVERADLRPDPMIPKLPASLGRGFLLPFPVLDPQRYRTIVQPTPMAETQADLPLRLDVFAEDGAPLEQRFLGRLPRDRSVAIEVGEVAGHADLVYDFRDGGTADGWMHALIRYEDRRSGHVAETSFGAHVFNTLMTYKDEPQSYSGPPPGLSTRLFLKLGDARRRSFASLIYAASAAWHPVSDTALLLHDETGEIIAEEQLRVACSGSATMFPHLVFGEAAIRRAGPRGYVIIRDATCRLFGYHGLMDEAGGFSLDHMFGF
;
A
#
# COMPACT_ATOMS: atom_id res chain seq x y z
N VAL A 1 18.00 20.50 -25.16
CA VAL A 1 16.90 19.62 -24.73
C VAL A 1 17.47 18.59 -23.78
N HIS A 2 16.80 18.37 -22.64
CA HIS A 2 17.10 17.31 -21.70
C HIS A 2 15.95 16.30 -21.75
N ASP A 3 16.27 15.03 -21.84
CA ASP A 3 15.27 13.96 -21.96
C ASP A 3 15.83 12.72 -21.23
N VAL A 4 14.97 12.02 -20.52
CA VAL A 4 15.37 10.90 -19.67
C VAL A 4 15.53 9.59 -20.44
N GLU A 5 14.79 9.44 -21.53
CA GLU A 5 14.75 8.18 -22.31
C GLU A 5 15.51 8.28 -23.62
N ALA A 6 15.74 9.51 -24.10
CA ALA A 6 16.29 9.76 -25.40
C ALA A 6 17.68 10.38 -25.38
N VAL A 7 18.47 10.19 -24.32
CA VAL A 7 19.82 10.71 -24.22
C VAL A 7 20.66 10.29 -25.44
N GLY A 8 21.28 11.29 -26.10
CA GLY A 8 22.05 11.10 -27.35
C GLY A 8 21.21 11.04 -28.63
N GLN A 9 19.90 10.88 -28.54
CA GLN A 9 19.00 10.89 -29.69
C GLN A 9 18.64 12.32 -30.10
N PRO A 10 18.38 12.60 -31.40
CA PRO A 10 17.98 13.93 -31.83
C PRO A 10 16.60 14.32 -31.32
N ARG A 11 16.52 15.45 -30.64
CA ARG A 11 15.28 16.11 -30.20
C ARG A 11 15.37 17.59 -30.56
N ALA A 12 14.35 18.11 -31.23
CA ALA A 12 14.35 19.50 -31.69
C ALA A 12 15.64 19.93 -32.44
N GLY A 13 16.20 19.01 -33.25
CA GLY A 13 17.37 19.29 -34.05
C GLY A 13 18.73 19.19 -33.32
N GLN A 14 18.74 18.77 -32.05
CA GLN A 14 19.97 18.59 -31.26
C GLN A 14 19.96 17.26 -30.48
N PRO A 15 21.14 16.67 -30.16
CA PRO A 15 21.18 15.52 -29.28
C PRO A 15 20.60 15.88 -27.89
N ALA A 16 19.67 15.05 -27.41
CA ALA A 16 19.15 15.19 -26.05
C ALA A 16 20.24 14.87 -25.01
N ARG A 17 20.31 15.65 -23.95
CA ARG A 17 21.22 15.49 -22.82
C ARG A 17 20.51 14.83 -21.64
N ALA A 18 21.28 14.28 -20.73
CA ALA A 18 20.77 13.78 -19.46
C ALA A 18 20.26 14.94 -18.59
N LEU A 19 19.33 14.65 -17.66
CA LEU A 19 18.84 15.66 -16.71
C LEU A 19 19.96 16.17 -15.79
N ASP A 20 20.92 15.32 -15.45
CA ASP A 20 22.06 15.69 -14.61
C ASP A 20 22.94 16.79 -15.22
N ASP A 21 22.86 16.99 -16.54
CA ASP A 21 23.55 18.09 -17.24
C ASP A 21 22.81 19.43 -17.13
N LEU A 22 21.57 19.45 -16.62
CA LEU A 22 20.73 20.63 -16.58
C LEU A 22 21.33 21.78 -15.76
N PRO A 23 21.94 21.56 -14.57
CA PRO A 23 22.58 22.64 -13.81
C PRO A 23 23.67 23.37 -14.58
N ALA A 24 24.39 22.67 -15.44
CA ALA A 24 25.48 23.22 -16.25
C ALA A 24 25.02 23.83 -17.58
N SER A 25 23.71 23.80 -17.87
CA SER A 25 23.18 24.29 -19.15
C SER A 25 23.29 25.80 -19.33
N GLY A 26 23.39 26.57 -18.23
CA GLY A 26 23.41 28.03 -18.26
C GLY A 26 22.09 28.65 -18.79
N ALA A 27 20.99 27.90 -18.75
CA ALA A 27 19.70 28.37 -19.25
C ALA A 27 19.09 29.38 -18.28
N ASP A 28 18.54 30.49 -18.82
CA ASP A 28 17.79 31.48 -18.06
C ASP A 28 16.35 31.04 -17.78
N ALA A 29 15.84 30.09 -18.54
CA ALA A 29 14.52 29.50 -18.36
C ALA A 29 14.53 28.01 -18.72
N VAL A 30 13.72 27.22 -18.02
CA VAL A 30 13.52 25.79 -18.25
C VAL A 30 12.04 25.50 -18.49
N LEU A 31 11.68 25.08 -19.71
CA LEU A 31 10.33 24.63 -20.01
C LEU A 31 10.20 23.15 -19.68
N VAL A 32 9.32 22.82 -18.75
CA VAL A 32 8.91 21.45 -18.42
C VAL A 32 7.74 21.07 -19.33
N ALA A 33 8.04 20.40 -20.44
CA ALA A 33 7.07 19.99 -21.45
C ALA A 33 6.45 18.62 -21.08
N ALA A 34 5.63 18.59 -20.03
CA ALA A 34 4.96 17.37 -19.56
C ALA A 34 3.56 17.69 -19.03
N PHE A 35 2.71 16.66 -18.96
CA PHE A 35 1.33 16.81 -18.48
C PHE A 35 1.24 17.18 -16.99
N ASP A 36 2.16 16.70 -16.17
CA ASP A 36 2.24 16.98 -14.74
C ASP A 36 3.48 17.83 -14.44
N ALA A 37 3.55 18.94 -15.16
CA ALA A 37 4.72 19.79 -15.19
C ALA A 37 5.10 20.33 -13.80
N GLY A 38 4.12 20.72 -12.98
CA GLY A 38 4.36 21.22 -11.63
C GLY A 38 5.06 20.18 -10.75
N ARG A 39 4.56 18.95 -10.74
CA ARG A 39 5.17 17.85 -9.98
C ARG A 39 6.60 17.52 -10.45
N ILE A 40 6.82 17.56 -11.76
CA ILE A 40 8.15 17.32 -12.32
C ILE A 40 9.08 18.47 -11.95
N ALA A 41 8.64 19.73 -12.09
CA ALA A 41 9.41 20.91 -11.71
C ALA A 41 9.84 20.86 -10.23
N ASP A 42 8.92 20.49 -9.33
CA ASP A 42 9.22 20.32 -7.91
C ASP A 42 10.34 19.27 -7.68
N ARG A 43 10.29 18.16 -8.43
CA ARG A 43 11.24 17.06 -8.30
C ARG A 43 12.62 17.37 -8.84
N ILE A 44 12.69 18.07 -9.95
CA ILE A 44 13.96 18.48 -10.58
C ILE A 44 14.46 19.84 -10.07
N GLY A 45 13.79 20.44 -9.09
CA GLY A 45 14.12 21.76 -8.56
C GLY A 45 15.59 21.92 -8.18
N HIS A 46 16.21 20.86 -7.65
CA HIS A 46 17.63 20.83 -7.30
C HIS A 46 18.59 20.75 -8.49
N LEU A 47 18.09 20.44 -9.70
CA LEU A 47 18.84 20.39 -10.95
C LEU A 47 18.67 21.67 -11.78
N LEU A 48 17.78 22.57 -11.38
CA LEU A 48 17.56 23.80 -12.14
C LEU A 48 18.78 24.71 -12.09
N PRO A 49 19.17 25.36 -13.19
CA PRO A 49 20.21 26.38 -13.16
C PRO A 49 19.83 27.50 -12.19
N ARG A 50 20.80 28.02 -11.49
CA ARG A 50 20.59 29.04 -10.46
C ARG A 50 19.97 30.30 -11.07
N GLY A 51 18.75 30.64 -10.63
CA GLY A 51 18.02 31.81 -11.09
C GLY A 51 17.22 31.58 -12.40
N ALA A 52 17.19 30.36 -12.91
CA ALA A 52 16.38 30.05 -14.10
C ALA A 52 14.87 30.13 -13.77
N GLU A 53 14.11 30.71 -14.68
CA GLU A 53 12.65 30.69 -14.63
C GLU A 53 12.12 29.31 -15.03
N VAL A 54 11.14 28.82 -14.28
CA VAL A 54 10.46 27.56 -14.63
C VAL A 54 9.18 27.86 -15.38
N LEU A 55 9.11 27.43 -16.63
CA LEU A 55 7.93 27.53 -17.48
C LEU A 55 7.26 26.17 -17.57
N THR A 56 5.94 26.15 -17.56
CA THR A 56 5.14 24.92 -17.69
C THR A 56 4.09 25.10 -18.79
N LEU A 57 3.42 24.02 -19.13
CA LEU A 57 2.26 24.07 -20.05
C LEU A 57 0.93 24.32 -19.29
N ASP A 58 0.98 24.66 -18.01
CA ASP A 58 -0.22 24.85 -17.19
C ASP A 58 -1.13 25.96 -17.69
N GLU A 59 -0.56 27.02 -18.25
CA GLU A 59 -1.31 28.15 -18.81
C GLU A 59 -2.08 27.81 -20.11
N VAL A 60 -1.70 26.71 -20.77
CA VAL A 60 -2.40 26.21 -21.98
C VAL A 60 -3.34 25.05 -21.66
N ARG A 61 -3.55 24.71 -20.38
CA ARG A 61 -4.52 23.71 -19.95
C ARG A 61 -5.94 24.18 -20.23
N LEU A 62 -6.80 23.22 -20.52
CA LEU A 62 -8.23 23.49 -20.59
C LEU A 62 -8.74 24.06 -19.26
N PRO A 63 -9.57 25.10 -19.29
CA PRO A 63 -10.22 25.61 -18.08
C PRO A 63 -10.95 24.48 -17.34
N ALA A 64 -10.94 24.52 -16.01
CA ALA A 64 -11.61 23.50 -15.19
C ALA A 64 -13.10 23.32 -15.54
N SER A 65 -13.76 24.38 -16.03
CA SER A 65 -15.14 24.35 -16.52
C SER A 65 -15.34 23.50 -17.76
N MET A 66 -14.27 23.22 -18.51
CA MET A 66 -14.29 22.37 -19.71
C MET A 66 -13.90 20.93 -19.41
N LEU A 67 -13.44 20.64 -18.19
CA LEU A 67 -13.09 19.29 -17.75
C LEU A 67 -14.32 18.57 -17.21
N THR A 68 -14.33 17.24 -17.36
CA THR A 68 -15.37 16.43 -16.73
C THR A 68 -15.22 16.46 -15.21
N SER A 69 -16.34 16.60 -14.51
CA SER A 69 -16.40 16.47 -13.05
C SER A 69 -16.52 15.02 -12.58
N ARG A 70 -16.44 14.04 -13.47
CA ARG A 70 -16.55 12.62 -13.13
C ARG A 70 -15.40 12.21 -12.23
N LYS A 71 -15.71 11.43 -11.20
CA LYS A 71 -14.74 10.91 -10.24
C LYS A 71 -13.73 9.94 -10.89
N TYR A 72 -14.20 9.17 -11.88
CA TYR A 72 -13.38 8.26 -12.67
C TYR A 72 -13.32 8.75 -14.11
N LEU A 73 -12.15 8.62 -14.71
CA LEU A 73 -11.95 8.96 -16.11
C LEU A 73 -12.63 7.91 -17.01
N ASP A 74 -13.40 8.36 -18.00
CA ASP A 74 -14.07 7.46 -18.95
C ASP A 74 -13.08 6.77 -19.88
N ARG A 75 -12.03 7.49 -20.24
CA ARG A 75 -10.94 6.97 -21.07
C ARG A 75 -9.63 7.49 -20.52
N LEU A 76 -8.76 6.59 -20.16
CA LEU A 76 -7.39 6.84 -19.82
C LEU A 76 -6.50 6.11 -20.83
N ASN A 77 -5.38 6.71 -21.21
CA ASN A 77 -4.44 6.04 -22.09
C ASN A 77 -3.54 5.07 -21.32
N PHE A 78 -3.30 5.32 -20.04
CA PHE A 78 -2.32 4.56 -19.26
C PHE A 78 -2.62 4.59 -17.75
N ALA A 79 -2.11 3.57 -17.07
CA ALA A 79 -1.93 3.55 -15.63
C ALA A 79 -0.50 3.09 -15.32
N THR A 80 0.08 3.59 -14.23
CA THR A 80 1.47 3.27 -13.87
C THR A 80 1.59 2.83 -12.42
N ASN A 81 2.64 2.08 -12.15
CA ASN A 81 3.12 1.87 -10.79
C ASN A 81 4.57 1.34 -10.80
N PHE A 82 5.19 1.35 -9.62
CA PHE A 82 6.48 0.72 -9.34
C PHE A 82 6.33 -0.30 -8.22
N CYS A 83 7.10 -1.37 -8.26
CA CYS A 83 7.22 -2.28 -7.12
C CYS A 83 8.66 -2.68 -6.86
N LEU A 84 8.99 -2.94 -5.58
CA LEU A 84 10.22 -3.62 -5.21
C LEU A 84 10.18 -5.03 -5.79
N PHE A 85 11.15 -5.37 -6.64
CA PHE A 85 11.12 -6.62 -7.38
C PHE A 85 12.48 -7.28 -7.36
N ARG A 86 12.53 -8.54 -6.92
CA ARG A 86 13.80 -9.23 -6.73
C ARG A 86 13.73 -10.73 -6.98
N ASP A 87 14.88 -11.28 -7.39
CA ASP A 87 15.19 -12.71 -7.38
C ASP A 87 16.65 -12.87 -6.97
N GLU A 88 16.90 -12.71 -5.66
CA GLU A 88 18.22 -12.67 -5.05
C GLU A 88 18.17 -13.09 -3.58
N GLY A 89 19.28 -13.63 -3.07
CA GLY A 89 19.43 -13.99 -1.66
C GLY A 89 18.44 -15.06 -1.20
N GLY A 90 17.96 -15.93 -2.10
CA GLY A 90 16.95 -16.95 -1.80
C GLY A 90 15.53 -16.40 -1.72
N LEU A 91 15.30 -15.12 -2.05
CA LEU A 91 13.99 -14.48 -2.05
C LEU A 91 13.56 -14.11 -3.48
N SER A 92 12.30 -14.38 -3.78
CA SER A 92 11.67 -14.05 -5.07
C SER A 92 10.40 -13.23 -4.84
N SER A 93 10.02 -12.44 -5.84
CA SER A 93 8.80 -11.62 -5.82
C SER A 93 7.80 -12.08 -6.86
N ARG A 94 6.51 -11.96 -6.54
CA ARG A 94 5.41 -12.19 -7.49
C ARG A 94 4.37 -11.08 -7.37
N LEU A 95 4.20 -10.33 -8.44
CA LEU A 95 3.12 -9.37 -8.61
C LEU A 95 1.88 -10.08 -9.13
N THR A 96 0.72 -9.83 -8.53
CA THR A 96 -0.57 -10.39 -8.95
C THR A 96 -1.63 -9.30 -9.00
N THR A 97 -2.37 -9.24 -10.11
CA THR A 97 -3.50 -8.34 -10.32
C THR A 97 -4.50 -8.96 -11.29
N ALA A 98 -5.48 -8.21 -11.72
CA ALA A 98 -6.41 -8.59 -12.79
C ALA A 98 -6.64 -7.41 -13.75
N ASN A 99 -7.20 -7.69 -14.91
CA ASN A 99 -7.64 -6.67 -15.87
C ASN A 99 -8.95 -6.01 -15.39
N TYR A 100 -8.90 -5.33 -14.25
CA TYR A 100 -10.07 -4.64 -13.69
C TYR A 100 -10.51 -3.43 -14.53
N TRP A 101 -9.65 -2.92 -15.41
CA TRP A 101 -9.98 -1.82 -16.33
C TRP A 101 -11.08 -2.20 -17.32
N SER A 102 -11.23 -3.49 -17.63
CA SER A 102 -12.35 -3.98 -18.47
C SER A 102 -13.71 -3.64 -17.88
N GLY A 103 -13.85 -3.64 -16.56
CA GLY A 103 -15.07 -3.22 -15.85
C GLY A 103 -15.40 -1.72 -16.00
N TYR A 104 -14.44 -0.91 -16.44
CA TYR A 104 -14.60 0.52 -16.74
C TYR A 104 -14.65 0.81 -18.25
N GLY A 105 -14.78 -0.22 -19.08
CA GLY A 105 -14.90 -0.10 -20.52
C GLY A 105 -13.57 -0.02 -21.28
N ALA A 106 -12.45 -0.43 -20.67
CA ALA A 106 -11.20 -0.61 -21.38
C ALA A 106 -11.35 -1.73 -22.44
N GLY A 107 -10.79 -1.52 -23.63
CA GLY A 107 -10.70 -2.50 -24.70
C GLY A 107 -9.46 -3.39 -24.56
N GLU A 108 -8.55 -3.25 -25.51
CA GLU A 108 -7.27 -3.96 -25.47
C GLU A 108 -6.33 -3.29 -24.48
N VAL A 109 -5.90 -4.04 -23.47
CA VAL A 109 -4.94 -3.58 -22.48
C VAL A 109 -3.60 -4.28 -22.71
N ARG A 110 -2.52 -3.52 -22.70
CA ARG A 110 -1.15 -4.04 -22.77
C ARG A 110 -0.34 -3.51 -21.60
N LEU A 111 0.53 -4.34 -21.06
CA LEU A 111 1.52 -3.93 -20.07
C LEU A 111 2.86 -3.72 -20.76
N TRP A 112 3.40 -2.53 -20.64
CA TRP A 112 4.78 -2.25 -20.92
C TRP A 112 5.55 -2.28 -19.60
N LEU A 113 6.57 -3.14 -19.54
CA LEU A 113 7.25 -3.50 -18.31
C LEU A 113 8.76 -3.20 -18.46
N ARG A 114 9.33 -2.57 -17.43
CA ARG A 114 10.76 -2.31 -17.39
C ARG A 114 11.33 -2.62 -16.03
N LEU A 115 12.28 -3.53 -16.00
CA LEU A 115 12.99 -3.92 -14.80
C LEU A 115 14.30 -3.12 -14.70
N PHE A 116 14.49 -2.44 -13.58
CA PHE A 116 15.72 -1.76 -13.24
C PHE A 116 16.46 -2.54 -12.14
N GLY A 117 17.79 -2.62 -12.24
CA GLY A 117 18.67 -3.15 -11.21
C GLY A 117 18.83 -2.18 -10.03
N ALA A 118 19.59 -2.60 -9.04
CA ALA A 118 19.89 -1.78 -7.87
C ALA A 118 20.56 -0.44 -8.21
N ASP A 119 21.36 -0.43 -9.27
CA ASP A 119 22.06 0.76 -9.79
C ASP A 119 21.19 1.66 -10.69
N GLY A 120 19.96 1.24 -10.97
CA GLY A 120 19.04 1.94 -11.87
C GLY A 120 19.24 1.61 -13.36
N ALA A 121 20.19 0.74 -13.71
CA ALA A 121 20.34 0.26 -15.08
C ALA A 121 19.14 -0.60 -15.49
N ALA A 122 18.65 -0.42 -16.72
CA ALA A 122 17.59 -1.25 -17.25
C ALA A 122 18.11 -2.67 -17.54
N LEU A 123 17.61 -3.66 -16.80
CA LEU A 123 17.97 -5.07 -16.97
C LEU A 123 17.14 -5.75 -18.06
N ALA A 124 15.86 -5.40 -18.16
CA ALA A 124 14.95 -5.93 -19.18
C ALA A 124 13.81 -4.95 -19.47
N THR A 125 13.33 -4.98 -20.71
CA THR A 125 12.12 -4.26 -21.13
C THR A 125 11.31 -5.19 -22.02
N TRP A 126 9.99 -5.28 -21.77
CA TRP A 126 9.12 -6.14 -22.58
C TRP A 126 7.67 -5.67 -22.54
N GLU A 127 6.91 -6.12 -23.50
CA GLU A 127 5.45 -6.00 -23.50
C GLU A 127 4.82 -7.34 -23.13
N GLN A 128 3.69 -7.26 -22.44
CA GLN A 128 2.84 -8.38 -22.11
C GLN A 128 1.41 -8.02 -22.47
N GLU A 129 0.81 -8.79 -23.36
CA GLU A 129 -0.61 -8.71 -23.64
C GLU A 129 -1.41 -9.16 -22.41
N VAL A 130 -2.50 -8.46 -22.15
CA VAL A 130 -3.47 -8.81 -21.12
C VAL A 130 -4.69 -9.37 -21.85
N ALA A 131 -5.08 -10.58 -21.51
CA ALA A 131 -6.24 -11.19 -22.14
C ALA A 131 -7.50 -10.34 -21.91
N PRO A 132 -8.43 -10.31 -22.88
CA PRO A 132 -9.67 -9.54 -22.74
C PRO A 132 -10.50 -9.98 -21.53
N GLY A 133 -11.47 -9.16 -21.15
CA GLY A 133 -12.28 -9.39 -19.96
C GLY A 133 -11.52 -9.14 -18.65
N ALA A 134 -12.00 -9.69 -17.56
CA ALA A 134 -11.42 -9.54 -16.22
C ALA A 134 -10.30 -10.58 -15.95
N SER A 135 -9.43 -10.81 -16.94
CA SER A 135 -8.38 -11.84 -16.86
C SER A 135 -7.36 -11.58 -15.74
N GLY A 136 -6.85 -12.65 -15.14
CA GLY A 136 -5.82 -12.60 -14.13
C GLY A 136 -4.43 -12.33 -14.72
N VAL A 137 -3.63 -11.53 -14.02
CA VAL A 137 -2.27 -11.17 -14.40
C VAL A 137 -1.31 -11.53 -13.27
N ALA A 138 -0.22 -12.21 -13.62
CA ALA A 138 0.87 -12.48 -12.69
C ALA A 138 2.24 -12.23 -13.36
N ILE A 139 3.18 -11.70 -12.60
CA ILE A 139 4.57 -11.47 -13.02
C ILE A 139 5.46 -12.01 -11.91
N ASP A 140 6.16 -13.13 -12.19
CA ASP A 140 7.05 -13.81 -11.24
C ASP A 140 8.51 -13.45 -11.58
N SER A 141 9.27 -13.04 -10.59
CA SER A 141 10.66 -12.59 -10.77
C SER A 141 11.60 -13.70 -11.27
N ARG A 142 11.33 -14.96 -10.90
CA ARG A 142 12.11 -16.11 -11.35
C ARG A 142 11.89 -16.37 -12.84
N GLU A 143 10.63 -16.26 -13.30
CA GLU A 143 10.28 -16.39 -14.72
C GLU A 143 10.91 -15.26 -15.54
N VAL A 144 10.86 -14.02 -15.03
CA VAL A 144 11.52 -12.87 -15.67
C VAL A 144 13.02 -13.09 -15.74
N ARG A 145 13.64 -13.49 -14.63
CA ARG A 145 15.07 -13.79 -14.60
C ARG A 145 15.46 -14.88 -15.62
N GLN A 146 14.72 -15.97 -15.66
CA GLN A 146 14.94 -17.06 -16.59
C GLN A 146 14.75 -16.62 -18.06
N ARG A 147 13.64 -15.92 -18.34
CA ARG A 147 13.29 -15.45 -19.69
C ARG A 147 14.37 -14.58 -20.32
N PHE A 148 14.98 -13.70 -19.53
CA PHE A 148 15.96 -12.73 -20.03
C PHE A 148 17.42 -13.10 -19.70
N GLY A 149 17.66 -14.26 -19.09
CA GLY A 149 19.01 -14.72 -18.73
C GLY A 149 19.72 -13.78 -17.76
N LEU A 150 18.99 -13.18 -16.82
CA LEU A 150 19.53 -12.17 -15.92
C LEU A 150 20.34 -12.80 -14.77
N PRO A 151 21.34 -12.08 -14.22
CA PRO A 151 21.92 -12.44 -12.94
C PRO A 151 20.89 -12.34 -11.81
N ALA A 152 21.25 -12.74 -10.60
CA ALA A 152 20.46 -12.42 -9.41
C ALA A 152 20.30 -10.89 -9.29
N PHE A 153 19.12 -10.42 -8.91
CA PHE A 153 18.83 -8.99 -8.86
C PHE A 153 17.91 -8.62 -7.71
N THR A 154 18.13 -7.45 -7.15
CA THR A 154 17.17 -6.67 -6.38
C THR A 154 17.06 -5.30 -7.02
N GLY A 155 15.83 -4.83 -7.24
CA GLY A 155 15.61 -3.57 -7.94
C GLY A 155 14.13 -3.20 -7.95
N GLN A 156 13.70 -2.53 -9.00
CA GLN A 156 12.30 -2.13 -9.14
C GLN A 156 11.74 -2.46 -10.52
N LEU A 157 10.50 -2.93 -10.54
CA LEU A 157 9.73 -3.14 -11.75
C LEU A 157 8.80 -1.95 -11.97
N PHE A 158 8.97 -1.26 -13.08
CA PHE A 158 8.01 -0.30 -13.60
C PHE A 158 6.93 -1.03 -14.39
N VAL A 159 5.68 -0.80 -14.04
CA VAL A 159 4.51 -1.36 -14.71
C VAL A 159 3.72 -0.21 -15.34
N HIS A 160 3.60 -0.24 -16.65
CA HIS A 160 2.88 0.75 -17.43
C HIS A 160 1.80 0.05 -18.24
N ALA A 161 0.55 0.22 -17.85
CA ALA A 161 -0.60 -0.34 -18.54
C ALA A 161 -1.15 0.67 -19.55
N ILE A 162 -1.32 0.25 -20.79
CA ILE A 162 -1.76 1.05 -21.91
C ILE A 162 -3.14 0.56 -22.36
N GLY A 163 -4.00 1.48 -22.81
CA GLY A 163 -5.37 1.17 -23.24
C GLY A 163 -6.36 0.98 -22.10
N VAL A 164 -6.01 1.50 -20.91
CA VAL A 164 -6.81 1.37 -19.68
C VAL A 164 -7.93 2.42 -19.58
N ALA A 165 -8.86 2.18 -18.65
CA ALA A 165 -9.92 3.11 -18.27
C ALA A 165 -10.16 3.06 -16.75
N GLY A 166 -10.74 4.13 -16.20
CA GLY A 166 -11.17 4.20 -14.80
C GLY A 166 -10.09 4.57 -13.81
N HIS A 167 -8.99 3.86 -13.75
CA HIS A 167 -7.89 4.07 -12.80
C HIS A 167 -6.57 4.34 -13.51
N ASP A 168 -5.82 5.31 -13.02
CA ASP A 168 -4.50 5.73 -13.50
C ASP A 168 -3.33 5.09 -12.73
N VAL A 169 -3.64 4.24 -11.77
CA VAL A 169 -2.68 3.48 -10.96
C VAL A 169 -2.90 2.00 -11.18
N VAL A 170 -1.83 1.27 -11.45
CA VAL A 170 -1.87 -0.20 -11.47
C VAL A 170 -1.93 -0.71 -10.03
N LYS A 171 -3.08 -1.26 -9.64
CA LYS A 171 -3.26 -1.91 -8.34
C LYS A 171 -2.77 -3.34 -8.40
N TYR A 172 -2.02 -3.78 -7.40
CA TYR A 172 -1.47 -5.14 -7.35
C TYR A 172 -1.25 -5.61 -5.91
N ALA A 173 -1.23 -6.93 -5.72
CA ALA A 173 -0.62 -7.57 -4.57
C ALA A 173 0.78 -8.04 -4.95
N LEU A 174 1.75 -7.86 -4.05
CA LEU A 174 3.13 -8.28 -4.22
C LEU A 174 3.51 -9.25 -3.10
N ASP A 175 3.72 -10.50 -3.47
CA ASP A 175 4.29 -11.49 -2.57
C ASP A 175 5.81 -11.48 -2.67
N THR A 176 6.48 -11.59 -1.53
CA THR A 176 7.90 -11.90 -1.44
C THR A 176 8.06 -13.18 -0.62
N PHE A 177 8.75 -14.15 -1.14
CA PHE A 177 8.84 -15.47 -0.55
C PHE A 177 10.21 -16.13 -0.77
N SER A 178 10.58 -17.00 0.17
CA SER A 178 11.77 -17.84 0.00
C SER A 178 11.49 -18.97 -1.00
N SER A 179 12.48 -19.23 -1.86
CA SER A 179 12.37 -20.22 -2.92
C SER A 179 12.34 -21.66 -2.39
N ASP A 180 13.08 -21.95 -1.32
CA ASP A 180 13.47 -23.32 -0.99
C ASP A 180 12.88 -23.87 0.31
N ASN A 181 12.64 -23.08 1.33
CA ASN A 181 12.37 -23.58 2.69
C ASN A 181 11.12 -22.98 3.38
N GLY A 182 10.34 -22.12 2.74
CA GLY A 182 9.19 -21.46 3.37
C GLY A 182 9.54 -20.53 4.54
N ALA A 183 10.83 -20.21 4.75
CA ALA A 183 11.27 -19.43 5.90
C ALA A 183 10.82 -17.97 5.86
N SER A 184 10.54 -17.44 4.66
CA SER A 184 10.11 -16.06 4.47
C SER A 184 8.89 -16.02 3.57
N LEU A 185 7.88 -15.27 4.00
CA LEU A 185 6.66 -15.02 3.22
C LEU A 185 6.09 -13.67 3.66
N SER A 186 5.88 -12.78 2.71
CA SER A 186 5.32 -11.46 2.94
C SER A 186 4.38 -11.07 1.82
N CYS A 187 3.41 -10.26 2.12
CA CYS A 187 2.52 -9.63 1.16
C CYS A 187 2.54 -8.12 1.36
N THR A 188 2.60 -7.38 0.28
CA THR A 188 2.35 -5.95 0.23
C THR A 188 1.42 -5.64 -0.94
N HIS A 189 0.91 -4.43 -1.01
CA HIS A 189 0.12 -3.97 -2.15
C HIS A 189 0.81 -2.82 -2.87
N ASP A 190 0.13 -2.21 -3.83
CA ASP A 190 0.66 -1.16 -4.70
C ASP A 190 1.32 0.01 -3.94
N ALA A 191 2.25 0.66 -4.64
CA ALA A 191 3.03 1.77 -4.09
C ALA A 191 2.30 3.11 -4.11
N ASN A 192 0.98 3.10 -4.38
CA ASN A 192 0.21 4.33 -4.43
C ASN A 192 0.38 5.13 -3.14
N ALA A 193 0.91 6.33 -3.26
CA ALA A 193 1.10 7.24 -2.15
C ALA A 193 0.31 8.51 -2.38
N TRP A 194 -0.32 8.98 -1.32
CA TRP A 194 -0.84 10.34 -1.28
C TRP A 194 0.34 11.31 -1.43
N PRO A 195 0.10 12.53 -1.95
CA PRO A 195 1.13 13.54 -1.98
C PRO A 195 1.67 13.79 -0.58
N SER A 196 2.86 13.31 -0.32
CA SER A 196 3.55 13.50 0.94
C SER A 196 5.05 13.49 0.71
N ASP A 197 5.76 14.19 1.55
CA ASP A 197 7.21 14.15 1.65
C ASP A 197 7.68 13.48 2.96
N ARG A 198 6.72 12.98 3.76
CA ARG A 198 6.97 12.36 5.06
C ARG A 198 6.21 11.03 5.19
N TYR A 199 6.86 10.07 5.83
CA TYR A 199 6.30 8.76 6.14
C TYR A 199 6.58 8.39 7.60
N ALA A 200 5.69 7.62 8.22
CA ALA A 200 5.84 7.13 9.58
C ALA A 200 5.50 5.64 9.69
N GLY A 201 5.72 5.06 10.88
CA GLY A 201 5.42 3.66 11.14
C GLY A 201 6.50 2.70 10.62
N LEU A 202 7.69 3.19 10.29
CA LEU A 202 8.86 2.34 10.13
C LEU A 202 9.28 1.87 11.53
N PRO A 203 9.30 0.55 11.84
CA PRO A 203 9.66 0.09 13.16
C PRO A 203 11.17 0.26 13.42
N ALA A 204 11.54 0.62 14.65
CA ALA A 204 12.89 0.41 15.10
C ALA A 204 13.19 -1.10 15.27
N PRO A 205 14.45 -1.55 15.16
CA PRO A 205 14.78 -2.95 15.30
C PRO A 205 14.54 -3.47 16.73
N ASP A 206 13.94 -4.66 16.85
CA ASP A 206 13.89 -5.45 18.08
C ASP A 206 15.18 -6.27 18.26
N GLU A 207 15.31 -6.97 19.37
CA GLU A 207 16.47 -7.83 19.63
C GLU A 207 16.66 -8.88 18.52
N GLY A 208 17.86 -8.88 17.93
CA GLY A 208 18.20 -9.76 16.81
C GLY A 208 17.55 -9.42 15.47
N GLU A 209 16.86 -8.29 15.37
CA GLU A 209 16.30 -7.79 14.12
C GLU A 209 17.25 -6.81 13.41
N ARG A 210 17.26 -6.90 12.11
CA ARG A 210 17.82 -5.90 11.20
C ARG A 210 16.67 -5.28 10.40
N VAL A 211 16.53 -3.96 10.42
CA VAL A 211 15.49 -3.21 9.71
C VAL A 211 16.11 -2.40 8.59
N VAL A 212 15.66 -2.64 7.38
CA VAL A 212 16.11 -1.96 6.16
C VAL A 212 14.95 -1.21 5.52
N LEU A 213 15.14 0.07 5.26
CA LEU A 213 14.26 0.86 4.41
C LEU A 213 14.71 0.73 2.95
N TRP A 214 13.82 0.29 2.07
CA TRP A 214 14.05 0.24 0.64
C TRP A 214 13.71 1.58 -0.01
N VAL A 215 14.75 2.30 -0.41
CA VAL A 215 14.62 3.57 -1.13
C VAL A 215 14.61 3.30 -2.63
N GLN A 216 13.48 3.57 -3.27
CA GLN A 216 13.29 3.40 -4.70
C GLN A 216 13.16 4.78 -5.36
N ASN A 217 14.15 5.18 -6.13
CA ASN A 217 14.05 6.36 -6.97
C ASN A 217 13.29 6.02 -8.25
N SER A 218 12.05 6.47 -8.37
CA SER A 218 11.20 6.23 -9.56
C SER A 218 11.39 7.26 -10.66
N HIS A 219 12.43 8.08 -10.58
CA HIS A 219 12.68 9.18 -11.50
C HIS A 219 14.01 9.05 -12.21
N ALA A 220 14.07 9.72 -13.33
CA ALA A 220 15.28 9.87 -14.12
C ALA A 220 16.25 10.95 -13.60
N ALA A 221 15.90 11.61 -12.52
CA ALA A 221 16.77 12.53 -11.80
C ALA A 221 17.28 11.86 -10.51
N PRO A 222 18.52 12.10 -10.08
CA PRO A 222 19.03 11.56 -8.85
C PRO A 222 18.31 12.20 -7.64
N ILE A 223 18.14 11.42 -6.58
CA ILE A 223 17.81 11.97 -5.26
C ILE A 223 19.11 12.51 -4.66
N PRO A 224 19.20 13.81 -4.30
CA PRO A 224 20.44 14.36 -3.80
C PRO A 224 20.81 13.79 -2.42
N ALA A 225 22.10 13.76 -2.12
CA ALA A 225 22.57 13.43 -0.78
C ALA A 225 21.93 14.35 0.27
N GLY A 226 21.52 13.79 1.39
CA GLY A 226 20.86 14.53 2.47
C GLY A 226 19.36 14.78 2.27
N ALA A 227 18.78 14.47 1.11
CA ALA A 227 17.35 14.65 0.87
C ALA A 227 16.49 13.62 1.61
N ILE A 228 17.04 12.45 1.91
CA ILE A 228 16.38 11.44 2.71
C ILE A 228 16.92 11.52 4.13
N THR A 229 16.04 11.64 5.10
CA THR A 229 16.41 11.66 6.51
C THR A 229 15.55 10.69 7.30
N LEU A 230 16.12 10.10 8.34
CA LEU A 230 15.41 9.33 9.34
C LEU A 230 15.41 10.10 10.66
N ASP A 231 14.32 9.98 11.40
CA ASP A 231 14.20 10.56 12.74
C ASP A 231 13.43 9.60 13.65
N ARG A 232 13.68 9.66 14.94
CA ARG A 232 12.74 9.09 15.90
C ARG A 232 11.44 9.89 15.83
N MET A 233 10.31 9.21 15.72
CA MET A 233 9.01 9.85 15.60
C MET A 233 8.80 10.91 16.69
N GLY A 234 8.51 12.14 16.27
CA GLY A 234 8.26 13.29 17.16
C GLY A 234 9.50 13.91 17.80
N ALA A 235 10.73 13.48 17.52
CA ALA A 235 11.94 14.02 18.13
C ALA A 235 12.47 15.29 17.45
N GLU A 236 12.15 15.50 16.16
CA GLU A 236 12.60 16.62 15.33
C GLU A 236 14.14 16.79 15.28
N ARG A 237 14.85 15.65 15.20
CA ARG A 237 16.31 15.55 15.11
C ARG A 237 16.73 14.63 13.96
N PRO A 238 16.38 14.98 12.71
CA PRO A 238 16.60 14.11 11.58
C PRO A 238 18.08 13.86 11.31
N VAL A 239 18.41 12.61 11.03
CA VAL A 239 19.74 12.18 10.58
C VAL A 239 19.67 11.93 9.08
N ALA A 240 20.55 12.60 8.34
CA ALA A 240 20.54 12.56 6.89
C ALA A 240 21.29 11.35 6.33
N PHE A 241 20.73 10.75 5.30
CA PHE A 241 21.42 9.80 4.44
C PHE A 241 22.36 10.59 3.51
N ASP A 242 23.65 10.39 3.65
CA ASP A 242 24.71 11.21 3.09
C ASP A 242 25.10 10.89 1.63
N ARG A 243 24.39 9.93 0.99
CA ARG A 243 24.64 9.51 -0.39
C ARG A 243 23.49 9.89 -1.30
N ALA A 244 23.81 10.23 -2.53
CA ALA A 244 22.81 10.37 -3.58
C ALA A 244 22.28 9.00 -4.03
N VAL A 245 21.02 8.96 -4.46
CA VAL A 245 20.41 7.77 -5.07
C VAL A 245 20.22 8.03 -6.56
N GLY A 246 20.93 7.31 -7.39
CA GLY A 246 20.91 7.49 -8.85
C GLY A 246 19.51 7.34 -9.45
N PRO A 247 19.32 7.78 -10.71
CA PRO A 247 18.07 7.62 -11.44
C PRO A 247 17.65 6.14 -11.49
N PHE A 248 16.39 5.86 -11.18
CA PHE A 248 15.80 4.51 -11.14
C PHE A 248 16.51 3.51 -10.23
N ALA A 249 17.44 3.96 -9.38
CA ALA A 249 18.16 3.08 -8.46
C ALA A 249 17.30 2.66 -7.27
N THR A 250 17.66 1.51 -6.69
CA THR A 250 17.04 0.96 -5.48
C THR A 250 18.14 0.72 -4.44
N VAL A 251 18.03 1.36 -3.28
CA VAL A 251 19.06 1.33 -2.23
C VAL A 251 18.45 0.77 -0.94
N ALA A 252 19.19 -0.13 -0.31
CA ALA A 252 18.90 -0.60 1.05
C ALA A 252 19.53 0.38 2.06
N LEU A 253 18.72 0.99 2.91
CA LEU A 253 19.14 1.86 3.99
C LEU A 253 18.89 1.15 5.32
N ASP A 254 19.94 0.77 6.01
CA ASP A 254 19.82 0.16 7.33
C ASP A 254 19.48 1.22 8.37
N VAL A 255 18.39 1.00 9.11
CA VAL A 255 17.91 1.95 10.13
C VAL A 255 18.96 2.13 11.23
N ALA A 256 19.65 1.07 11.61
CA ALA A 256 20.66 1.12 12.67
C ALA A 256 21.93 1.90 12.28
N ASP A 257 22.20 2.07 10.98
CA ASP A 257 23.33 2.89 10.52
C ASP A 257 23.11 4.38 10.81
N LEU A 258 21.86 4.84 10.78
CA LEU A 258 21.51 6.24 11.03
C LEU A 258 21.02 6.49 12.46
N LEU A 259 20.30 5.52 13.03
CA LEU A 259 19.65 5.62 14.35
C LEU A 259 20.00 4.42 15.23
N PRO A 260 21.27 4.24 15.62
CA PRO A 260 21.75 3.04 16.28
C PRO A 260 21.17 2.80 17.69
N GLU A 261 20.67 3.85 18.33
CA GLU A 261 20.12 3.77 19.69
C GLU A 261 18.65 3.38 19.75
N LEU A 262 17.93 3.46 18.61
CA LEU A 262 16.49 3.17 18.60
C LEU A 262 16.22 1.69 18.72
N ARG A 263 15.20 1.36 19.49
CA ARG A 263 14.73 -0.02 19.71
C ARG A 263 13.21 -0.08 19.65
N TRP A 264 12.69 -1.21 19.18
CA TRP A 264 11.28 -1.53 19.30
C TRP A 264 10.80 -1.33 20.77
N PRO A 265 9.63 -0.71 21.02
CA PRO A 265 8.57 -0.32 20.05
C PRO A 265 8.69 1.10 19.50
N GLU A 266 9.84 1.74 19.52
CA GLU A 266 9.98 3.06 18.92
C GLU A 266 9.69 3.03 17.41
N GLN A 267 9.15 4.12 16.87
CA GLN A 267 8.87 4.30 15.46
C GLN A 267 9.81 5.34 14.86
N VAL A 268 10.07 5.16 13.58
CA VAL A 268 10.92 6.04 12.77
C VAL A 268 10.06 6.81 11.78
N GLU A 269 10.27 8.12 11.72
CA GLU A 269 9.80 8.99 10.65
C GLU A 269 10.83 9.03 9.52
N VAL A 270 10.33 9.02 8.30
CA VAL A 270 11.14 9.17 7.08
C VAL A 270 10.74 10.46 6.41
N ARG A 271 11.69 11.37 6.20
CA ARG A 271 11.51 12.55 5.34
C ARG A 271 12.28 12.29 4.06
N ALA A 272 11.61 12.39 2.93
CA ALA A 272 12.20 12.02 1.65
C ALA A 272 11.87 13.01 0.54
N GLY A 273 11.17 14.10 0.84
CA GLY A 273 10.58 14.91 -0.19
C GLY A 273 9.69 14.06 -1.09
N ARG A 274 9.34 14.58 -2.25
CA ARG A 274 8.54 13.85 -3.26
C ARG A 274 9.43 13.05 -4.22
N HIS A 275 10.59 12.61 -3.74
CA HIS A 275 11.62 12.00 -4.60
C HIS A 275 11.45 10.51 -4.81
N MET A 276 10.75 9.81 -3.94
CA MET A 276 10.64 8.36 -4.00
C MET A 276 9.20 7.88 -3.92
N VAL A 277 8.96 6.66 -4.39
CA VAL A 277 7.68 5.97 -4.17
C VAL A 277 7.50 5.66 -2.69
N ARG A 278 6.27 5.40 -2.27
CA ARG A 278 5.98 4.95 -0.90
C ARG A 278 6.89 3.78 -0.55
N PRO A 279 7.79 3.95 0.42
CA PRO A 279 8.83 2.96 0.66
C PRO A 279 8.30 1.69 1.32
N ARG A 280 8.99 0.59 1.04
CA ARG A 280 8.88 -0.66 1.80
C ARG A 280 10.00 -0.71 2.81
N TYR A 281 9.74 -1.40 3.89
CA TYR A 281 10.80 -1.83 4.80
C TYR A 281 10.86 -3.35 4.88
N GLU A 282 12.02 -3.83 5.20
CA GLU A 282 12.32 -5.24 5.37
C GLU A 282 12.90 -5.47 6.75
N VAL A 283 12.40 -6.48 7.43
CA VAL A 283 12.95 -6.89 8.72
C VAL A 283 13.43 -8.33 8.61
N THR A 284 14.69 -8.54 8.98
CA THR A 284 15.31 -9.86 9.02
C THR A 284 15.64 -10.26 10.44
N ARG A 285 15.22 -11.48 10.85
CA ARG A 285 15.51 -12.08 12.16
C ARG A 285 15.67 -13.59 12.00
N GLY A 286 16.78 -14.15 12.47
CA GLY A 286 16.99 -15.59 12.46
C GLY A 286 16.86 -16.27 11.10
N GLY A 287 17.29 -15.60 10.02
CA GLY A 287 17.18 -16.09 8.63
C GLY A 287 15.78 -15.99 8.02
N ARG A 288 14.82 -15.40 8.72
CA ARG A 288 13.48 -15.10 8.23
C ARG A 288 13.37 -13.62 7.85
N THR A 289 12.68 -13.35 6.78
CA THR A 289 12.48 -11.98 6.27
C THR A 289 10.98 -11.69 6.14
N ARG A 290 10.57 -10.50 6.61
CA ARG A 290 9.26 -9.94 6.37
C ARG A 290 9.38 -8.57 5.73
N ILE A 291 8.41 -8.23 4.90
CA ILE A 291 8.34 -6.94 4.20
C ILE A 291 6.96 -6.34 4.42
N ALA A 292 6.93 -5.06 4.74
CA ALA A 292 5.71 -4.26 4.76
C ALA A 292 6.00 -2.86 4.19
N HIS A 293 4.98 -2.02 4.10
CA HIS A 293 5.17 -0.63 3.69
C HIS A 293 5.01 0.32 4.88
N VAL A 294 5.61 1.48 4.79
CA VAL A 294 5.42 2.56 5.78
C VAL A 294 4.09 3.28 5.56
N ASN A 295 3.63 3.99 6.57
CA ASN A 295 2.47 4.86 6.49
C ASN A 295 2.84 6.22 5.88
N VAL A 296 1.92 6.79 5.09
CA VAL A 296 2.05 8.16 4.59
C VAL A 296 1.63 9.12 5.68
N GLU A 297 2.47 10.11 5.99
CA GLU A 297 2.03 11.30 6.72
C GLU A 297 1.56 12.37 5.75
N ARG A 298 0.51 13.08 6.10
CA ARG A 298 -0.13 14.06 5.23
C ARG A 298 0.04 15.47 5.76
N ALA A 299 0.68 16.31 4.94
CA ALA A 299 0.85 17.73 5.19
C ALA A 299 -0.45 18.55 4.98
N ASP A 300 -1.39 18.01 4.20
CA ASP A 300 -2.66 18.65 3.88
C ASP A 300 -3.77 18.40 4.91
N LEU A 301 -3.56 17.46 5.85
CA LEU A 301 -4.49 17.20 6.94
C LEU A 301 -4.20 18.09 8.16
N ARG A 302 -5.27 18.46 8.85
CA ARG A 302 -5.21 19.20 10.11
C ARG A 302 -6.22 18.60 11.08
N PRO A 303 -5.92 18.57 12.39
CA PRO A 303 -6.92 18.22 13.38
C PRO A 303 -8.12 19.17 13.30
N ASP A 304 -9.33 18.59 13.21
CA ASP A 304 -10.58 19.33 13.13
C ASP A 304 -11.25 19.39 14.52
N PRO A 305 -11.49 20.59 15.09
CA PRO A 305 -12.11 20.76 16.39
C PRO A 305 -13.58 20.32 16.43
N MET A 306 -14.20 20.03 15.28
CA MET A 306 -15.58 19.52 15.21
C MET A 306 -15.66 18.00 15.39
N ILE A 307 -14.61 17.25 15.08
CA ILE A 307 -14.60 15.79 15.21
C ILE A 307 -14.91 15.33 16.64
N PRO A 308 -14.32 15.91 17.71
CA PRO A 308 -14.68 15.56 19.08
C PRO A 308 -16.13 15.88 19.47
N LYS A 309 -16.82 16.71 18.70
CA LYS A 309 -18.20 17.16 18.97
C LYS A 309 -19.25 16.40 18.16
N LEU A 310 -18.83 15.46 17.34
CA LEU A 310 -19.77 14.65 16.58
C LEU A 310 -20.68 13.86 17.53
N PRO A 311 -22.01 13.81 17.25
CA PRO A 311 -22.96 13.18 18.16
C PRO A 311 -22.77 11.66 18.20
N ALA A 312 -22.93 11.07 19.38
CA ALA A 312 -22.86 9.62 19.59
C ALA A 312 -23.87 8.81 18.74
N SER A 313 -24.96 9.46 18.29
CA SER A 313 -25.93 8.85 17.36
C SER A 313 -25.32 8.48 15.99
N LEU A 314 -24.16 9.03 15.65
CA LEU A 314 -23.42 8.66 14.44
C LEU A 314 -22.57 7.39 14.61
N GLY A 315 -22.61 6.73 15.76
CA GLY A 315 -21.90 5.49 16.02
C GLY A 315 -20.67 5.65 16.91
N ARG A 316 -19.78 4.65 16.89
CA ARG A 316 -18.58 4.61 17.75
C ARG A 316 -17.53 5.67 17.41
N GLY A 317 -17.60 6.28 16.26
CA GLY A 317 -16.69 7.31 15.79
C GLY A 317 -15.74 6.81 14.69
N PHE A 318 -14.66 7.55 14.46
CA PHE A 318 -13.63 7.15 13.52
C PHE A 318 -12.85 5.98 14.07
N LEU A 319 -12.66 4.95 13.24
CA LEU A 319 -12.04 3.70 13.66
C LEU A 319 -11.13 3.10 12.56
N LEU A 320 -10.20 2.27 13.01
CA LEU A 320 -9.33 1.44 12.19
C LEU A 320 -9.51 -0.01 12.62
N PRO A 321 -10.22 -0.82 11.81
CA PRO A 321 -10.45 -2.22 12.12
C PRO A 321 -9.29 -3.10 11.66
N PHE A 322 -8.95 -4.14 12.43
CA PHE A 322 -7.96 -5.14 12.06
C PHE A 322 -8.30 -6.51 12.67
N PRO A 323 -7.94 -7.63 12.00
CA PRO A 323 -8.25 -8.95 12.51
C PRO A 323 -7.42 -9.29 13.75
N VAL A 324 -8.02 -10.00 14.68
CA VAL A 324 -7.35 -10.74 15.74
C VAL A 324 -7.39 -12.22 15.34
N LEU A 325 -6.25 -12.72 14.88
CA LEU A 325 -6.13 -14.13 14.47
C LEU A 325 -6.19 -15.04 15.71
N ASP A 326 -6.37 -16.37 15.50
CA ASP A 326 -6.40 -17.35 16.57
C ASP A 326 -5.28 -17.12 17.60
N PRO A 327 -5.55 -16.66 18.82
CA PRO A 327 -4.54 -16.27 19.79
C PRO A 327 -3.78 -17.46 20.39
N GLN A 328 -4.27 -18.68 20.23
CA GLN A 328 -3.51 -19.88 20.60
C GLN A 328 -2.30 -20.08 19.68
N ARG A 329 -2.39 -19.56 18.47
CA ARG A 329 -1.33 -19.63 17.47
C ARG A 329 -0.63 -18.30 17.24
N TYR A 330 -1.37 -17.21 17.16
CA TYR A 330 -0.84 -15.92 16.78
C TYR A 330 -0.90 -14.92 17.93
N ARG A 331 0.12 -14.11 18.03
CA ARG A 331 0.15 -12.90 18.85
C ARG A 331 -0.14 -11.72 17.95
N THR A 332 -1.17 -10.93 18.26
CA THR A 332 -1.52 -9.73 17.51
C THR A 332 -1.06 -8.51 18.30
N ILE A 333 -0.28 -7.64 17.67
CA ILE A 333 0.25 -6.41 18.27
C ILE A 333 -0.11 -5.25 17.37
N VAL A 334 -0.67 -4.19 17.91
CA VAL A 334 -0.97 -2.95 17.19
C VAL A 334 -0.13 -1.80 17.70
N GLN A 335 0.37 -1.00 16.79
CA GLN A 335 1.15 0.18 17.05
C GLN A 335 0.51 1.38 16.33
N PRO A 336 -0.25 2.23 17.04
CA PRO A 336 -0.90 3.40 16.45
C PRO A 336 0.13 4.42 15.95
N THR A 337 -0.20 5.06 14.83
CA THR A 337 0.65 6.08 14.18
C THR A 337 -0.23 7.25 13.74
N PRO A 338 0.14 8.52 14.00
CA PRO A 338 -0.61 9.66 13.47
C PRO A 338 -0.51 9.73 11.94
N MET A 339 -1.56 10.25 11.29
CA MET A 339 -1.55 10.49 9.85
C MET A 339 -1.21 11.93 9.48
N ALA A 340 -1.78 12.91 10.18
CA ALA A 340 -1.40 14.30 9.94
C ALA A 340 -0.05 14.63 10.58
N GLU A 341 0.82 15.32 9.85
CA GLU A 341 2.08 15.83 10.39
C GLU A 341 1.88 16.73 11.63
N THR A 342 0.75 17.42 11.69
CA THR A 342 0.39 18.34 12.78
C THR A 342 -0.35 17.67 13.93
N GLN A 343 -0.61 16.36 13.88
CA GLN A 343 -1.26 15.63 14.97
C GLN A 343 -0.29 15.44 16.13
N ALA A 344 -0.47 16.19 17.19
CA ALA A 344 0.43 16.20 18.35
C ALA A 344 0.26 14.97 19.26
N ASP A 345 -0.95 14.44 19.34
CA ASP A 345 -1.29 13.24 20.10
C ASP A 345 -2.46 12.50 19.47
N LEU A 346 -2.59 11.22 19.81
CA LEU A 346 -3.68 10.35 19.40
C LEU A 346 -4.53 10.01 20.65
N PRO A 347 -5.73 10.60 20.81
CA PRO A 347 -6.67 10.21 21.87
C PRO A 347 -7.39 8.92 21.44
N LEU A 348 -6.97 7.77 21.97
CA LEU A 348 -7.42 6.47 21.50
C LEU A 348 -7.99 5.57 22.60
N ARG A 349 -8.87 4.68 22.18
CA ARG A 349 -9.23 3.44 22.85
C ARG A 349 -9.13 2.27 21.88
N LEU A 350 -9.08 1.08 22.42
CA LEU A 350 -9.12 -0.18 21.72
C LEU A 350 -10.41 -0.90 22.08
N ASP A 351 -11.22 -1.26 21.09
CA ASP A 351 -12.43 -2.08 21.23
C ASP A 351 -12.16 -3.44 20.58
N VAL A 352 -12.43 -4.56 21.29
CA VAL A 352 -12.21 -5.93 20.80
C VAL A 352 -13.54 -6.66 20.71
N PHE A 353 -13.75 -7.39 19.62
CA PHE A 353 -14.99 -8.13 19.32
C PHE A 353 -14.69 -9.57 18.94
N ALA A 354 -15.56 -10.47 19.33
CA ALA A 354 -15.59 -11.84 18.82
C ALA A 354 -16.03 -11.89 17.35
N GLU A 355 -15.88 -13.02 16.70
CA GLU A 355 -16.28 -13.22 15.29
C GLU A 355 -17.77 -12.96 15.06
N ASP A 356 -18.63 -13.26 16.03
CA ASP A 356 -20.09 -13.01 15.97
C ASP A 356 -20.48 -11.55 16.24
N GLY A 357 -19.51 -10.68 16.54
CA GLY A 357 -19.73 -9.27 16.87
C GLY A 357 -19.99 -8.98 18.33
N ALA A 358 -19.93 -9.97 19.22
CA ALA A 358 -20.03 -9.73 20.65
C ALA A 358 -18.85 -8.90 21.17
N PRO A 359 -19.09 -7.80 21.92
CA PRO A 359 -18.00 -7.02 22.50
C PRO A 359 -17.31 -7.80 23.62
N LEU A 360 -15.98 -7.88 23.54
CA LEU A 360 -15.15 -8.62 24.50
C LEU A 360 -14.40 -7.69 25.45
N GLU A 361 -13.80 -6.64 24.92
CA GLU A 361 -12.95 -5.73 25.69
C GLU A 361 -13.10 -4.30 25.16
N GLN A 362 -13.02 -3.33 26.07
CA GLN A 362 -12.80 -1.93 25.75
C GLN A 362 -11.67 -1.42 26.64
N ARG A 363 -10.56 -1.02 26.02
CA ARG A 363 -9.36 -0.52 26.69
C ARG A 363 -9.12 0.94 26.33
N PHE A 364 -9.22 1.83 27.29
CA PHE A 364 -8.87 3.23 27.11
C PHE A 364 -7.35 3.40 27.12
N LEU A 365 -6.79 3.98 26.06
CA LEU A 365 -5.36 4.17 25.89
C LEU A 365 -4.88 5.57 26.29
N GLY A 366 -5.83 6.50 26.46
CA GLY A 366 -5.54 7.90 26.75
C GLY A 366 -5.07 8.67 25.51
N ARG A 367 -4.43 9.81 25.76
CA ARG A 367 -3.80 10.62 24.73
C ARG A 367 -2.36 10.16 24.57
N LEU A 368 -2.04 9.55 23.44
CA LEU A 368 -0.69 9.08 23.11
C LEU A 368 0.07 10.21 22.40
N PRO A 369 1.04 10.87 23.04
CA PRO A 369 1.87 11.90 22.40
C PRO A 369 2.62 11.33 21.20
N ARG A 370 2.88 12.16 20.19
CA ARG A 370 3.55 11.77 18.95
C ARG A 370 4.91 11.10 19.17
N ASP A 371 5.65 11.55 20.17
CA ASP A 371 6.98 11.04 20.53
C ASP A 371 6.93 9.76 21.39
N ARG A 372 5.74 9.27 21.72
CA ARG A 372 5.54 8.06 22.51
C ARG A 372 5.03 6.91 21.65
N SER A 373 5.92 6.03 21.26
CA SER A 373 5.56 4.78 20.61
C SER A 373 5.13 3.73 21.64
N VAL A 374 4.07 3.01 21.33
CA VAL A 374 3.53 1.92 22.15
C VAL A 374 3.28 0.70 21.28
N ALA A 375 3.51 -0.50 21.83
CA ALA A 375 3.11 -1.76 21.22
C ALA A 375 2.04 -2.39 22.12
N ILE A 376 0.85 -2.57 21.59
CA ILE A 376 -0.32 -3.03 22.35
C ILE A 376 -0.66 -4.43 21.87
N GLU A 377 -0.50 -5.41 22.76
CA GLU A 377 -0.97 -6.77 22.49
C GLU A 377 -2.48 -6.83 22.63
N VAL A 378 -3.11 -7.51 21.66
CA VAL A 378 -4.55 -7.50 21.49
C VAL A 378 -5.11 -8.92 21.46
N GLY A 379 -6.14 -9.13 22.26
CA GLY A 379 -7.09 -10.23 22.13
C GLY A 379 -6.64 -11.57 22.74
N GLU A 380 -7.56 -12.15 23.49
CA GLU A 380 -7.48 -13.53 23.97
C GLU A 380 -8.42 -14.47 23.19
N VAL A 381 -9.22 -13.91 22.27
CA VAL A 381 -10.22 -14.60 21.45
C VAL A 381 -10.07 -14.14 20.00
N ALA A 382 -10.22 -15.05 19.05
CA ALA A 382 -10.26 -14.72 17.63
C ALA A 382 -11.45 -13.81 17.29
N GLY A 383 -11.25 -12.88 16.37
CA GLY A 383 -12.24 -11.91 15.96
C GLY A 383 -11.61 -10.70 15.29
N HIS A 384 -11.93 -9.52 15.76
CA HIS A 384 -11.29 -8.29 15.30
C HIS A 384 -11.17 -7.27 16.44
N ALA A 385 -10.36 -6.27 16.21
CA ALA A 385 -10.25 -5.11 17.07
C ALA A 385 -10.33 -3.81 16.25
N ASP A 386 -10.82 -2.77 16.89
CA ASP A 386 -10.87 -1.42 16.36
C ASP A 386 -10.02 -0.49 17.22
N LEU A 387 -9.10 0.25 16.62
CA LEU A 387 -8.62 1.48 17.21
C LEU A 387 -9.66 2.57 16.95
N VAL A 388 -10.08 3.27 17.99
CA VAL A 388 -11.15 4.28 17.91
C VAL A 388 -10.67 5.57 18.54
N TYR A 389 -10.95 6.73 17.93
CA TYR A 389 -10.74 8.01 18.60
C TYR A 389 -11.68 8.15 19.82
N ASP A 390 -11.09 8.48 20.96
CA ASP A 390 -11.80 8.67 22.23
C ASP A 390 -11.36 9.98 22.90
N PHE A 391 -12.26 10.95 22.93
CA PHE A 391 -11.97 12.32 23.37
C PHE A 391 -12.35 12.59 24.84
N ARG A 392 -12.55 11.56 25.68
CA ARG A 392 -12.94 11.75 27.09
C ARG A 392 -11.93 12.58 27.88
N ASP A 393 -10.65 12.51 27.54
CA ASP A 393 -9.56 13.30 28.13
C ASP A 393 -9.14 14.48 27.25
N GLY A 394 -10.02 14.91 26.34
CA GLY A 394 -9.75 15.95 25.36
C GLY A 394 -8.94 15.46 24.16
N GLY A 395 -8.26 16.37 23.49
CA GLY A 395 -7.55 16.10 22.27
C GLY A 395 -8.33 16.50 21.01
N THR A 396 -7.72 16.33 19.87
CA THR A 396 -8.28 16.58 18.54
C THR A 396 -7.87 15.50 17.57
N ALA A 397 -8.56 15.37 16.46
CA ALA A 397 -8.23 14.41 15.40
C ALA A 397 -8.49 15.00 14.02
N ASP A 398 -7.81 14.47 13.03
CA ASP A 398 -8.00 14.78 11.62
C ASP A 398 -9.01 13.86 10.92
N GLY A 399 -9.55 12.89 11.65
CA GLY A 399 -10.47 11.89 11.12
C GLY A 399 -9.81 10.68 10.45
N TRP A 400 -8.48 10.61 10.44
CA TRP A 400 -7.71 9.49 9.93
C TRP A 400 -6.93 8.81 11.04
N MET A 401 -6.70 7.51 10.86
CA MET A 401 -5.83 6.72 11.73
C MET A 401 -4.92 5.84 10.89
N HIS A 402 -3.70 5.69 11.35
CA HIS A 402 -2.76 4.67 10.87
C HIS A 402 -2.35 3.74 12.01
N ALA A 403 -1.99 2.54 11.65
CA ALA A 403 -1.32 1.62 12.57
C ALA A 403 -0.39 0.68 11.80
N LEU A 404 0.69 0.29 12.45
CA LEU A 404 1.41 -0.93 12.14
C LEU A 404 0.76 -2.06 12.94
N ILE A 405 0.45 -3.17 12.29
CA ILE A 405 -0.13 -4.35 12.93
C ILE A 405 0.82 -5.52 12.67
N ARG A 406 1.32 -6.12 13.77
CA ARG A 406 2.26 -7.23 13.75
C ARG A 406 1.56 -8.49 14.23
N TYR A 407 1.75 -9.57 13.49
CA TYR A 407 1.26 -10.90 13.81
C TYR A 407 2.46 -11.85 13.94
N GLU A 408 2.61 -12.48 15.11
CA GLU A 408 3.70 -13.42 15.39
C GLU A 408 3.14 -14.82 15.55
N ASP A 409 3.54 -15.76 14.72
CA ASP A 409 3.20 -17.18 14.87
C ASP A 409 4.03 -17.78 16.02
N ARG A 410 3.37 -18.11 17.12
CA ARG A 410 3.99 -18.66 18.34
C ARG A 410 4.69 -20.01 18.11
N ARG A 411 4.33 -20.74 17.05
CA ARG A 411 4.89 -22.08 16.74
C ARG A 411 6.12 -21.98 15.87
N SER A 412 6.03 -21.20 14.79
CA SER A 412 7.13 -21.09 13.82
C SER A 412 8.08 -19.93 14.10
N GLY A 413 7.65 -18.95 14.92
CA GLY A 413 8.36 -17.69 15.10
C GLY A 413 8.33 -16.80 13.86
N HIS A 414 7.49 -17.12 12.86
CA HIS A 414 7.28 -16.27 11.69
C HIS A 414 6.49 -15.02 12.08
N VAL A 415 6.82 -13.90 11.47
CA VAL A 415 6.15 -12.62 11.71
C VAL A 415 5.64 -12.07 10.38
N ALA A 416 4.38 -11.66 10.35
CA ALA A 416 3.81 -10.85 9.29
C ALA A 416 3.48 -9.45 9.82
N GLU A 417 3.68 -8.44 9.00
CA GLU A 417 3.33 -7.06 9.34
C GLU A 417 2.52 -6.45 8.22
N THR A 418 1.53 -5.65 8.59
CA THR A 418 0.79 -4.78 7.68
C THR A 418 0.70 -3.39 8.27
N SER A 419 0.69 -2.41 7.40
CA SER A 419 0.52 -1.01 7.75
C SER A 419 -0.79 -0.54 7.13
N PHE A 420 -1.76 -0.18 7.94
CA PHE A 420 -3.08 0.19 7.46
C PHE A 420 -3.47 1.60 7.91
N GLY A 421 -4.11 2.34 7.02
CA GLY A 421 -4.70 3.63 7.28
C GLY A 421 -6.19 3.64 6.97
N ALA A 422 -6.99 4.17 7.88
CA ALA A 422 -8.43 4.26 7.70
C ALA A 422 -8.99 5.62 8.15
N HIS A 423 -10.06 6.05 7.50
CA HIS A 423 -10.84 7.24 7.84
C HIS A 423 -12.33 6.87 7.92
N VAL A 424 -12.63 5.85 8.68
CA VAL A 424 -13.98 5.27 8.68
C VAL A 424 -14.77 5.79 9.85
N PHE A 425 -15.82 6.54 9.56
CA PHE A 425 -16.89 6.79 10.51
C PHE A 425 -17.84 5.60 10.46
N ASN A 426 -18.02 4.92 11.58
CA ASN A 426 -18.41 3.53 11.58
C ASN A 426 -19.89 3.20 11.34
N THR A 427 -20.80 4.15 11.35
CA THR A 427 -22.21 3.84 11.11
C THR A 427 -22.81 4.69 10.02
N LEU A 428 -22.48 5.96 10.06
CA LEU A 428 -22.94 6.92 9.07
C LEU A 428 -21.71 7.62 8.51
N MET A 429 -21.55 7.59 7.20
CA MET A 429 -20.57 8.44 6.54
C MET A 429 -21.21 9.76 6.15
N THR A 430 -20.48 10.86 6.27
CA THR A 430 -20.87 12.10 5.65
C THR A 430 -20.35 12.13 4.22
N TYR A 431 -21.22 12.34 3.27
CA TYR A 431 -20.88 12.64 1.89
C TYR A 431 -21.54 13.97 1.53
N LYS A 432 -20.75 14.97 1.21
CA LYS A 432 -21.22 16.33 0.95
C LYS A 432 -22.12 16.88 2.07
N ASP A 433 -21.63 16.77 3.30
CA ASP A 433 -22.29 17.24 4.52
C ASP A 433 -23.60 16.52 4.90
N GLU A 434 -23.97 15.48 4.20
CA GLU A 434 -25.12 14.64 4.55
C GLU A 434 -24.65 13.32 5.17
N PRO A 435 -25.24 12.90 6.30
CA PRO A 435 -24.99 11.59 6.89
C PRO A 435 -25.37 10.48 5.91
N GLN A 436 -24.46 9.56 5.65
CA GLN A 436 -24.72 8.39 4.80
C GLN A 436 -24.49 7.12 5.58
N SER A 437 -25.44 6.18 5.48
CA SER A 437 -25.25 4.87 6.09
C SER A 437 -24.25 4.04 5.26
N TYR A 438 -23.60 3.10 5.91
CA TYR A 438 -22.77 2.09 5.26
C TYR A 438 -23.52 1.19 4.26
N SER A 439 -24.81 1.29 4.20
CA SER A 439 -25.73 0.52 3.36
C SER A 439 -26.42 1.36 2.28
N GLY A 440 -25.98 2.57 2.04
CA GLY A 440 -26.57 3.40 0.99
C GLY A 440 -26.36 2.86 -0.42
N PRO A 441 -27.21 3.26 -1.39
CA PRO A 441 -26.97 2.93 -2.78
C PRO A 441 -25.64 3.50 -3.27
N PRO A 442 -25.03 2.91 -4.32
CA PRO A 442 -23.77 3.42 -4.86
C PRO A 442 -23.83 4.94 -5.14
N PRO A 443 -22.71 5.64 -4.91
CA PRO A 443 -21.33 5.16 -4.88
C PRO A 443 -20.75 4.91 -3.49
N GLY A 444 -21.51 4.68 -2.44
CA GLY A 444 -20.96 4.88 -1.13
C GLY A 444 -20.32 3.65 -0.47
N LEU A 445 -21.00 2.49 -0.41
CA LEU A 445 -20.75 1.57 0.70
C LEU A 445 -20.84 0.10 0.32
N SER A 446 -20.56 -0.19 -0.94
CA SER A 446 -20.37 -1.55 -1.41
C SER A 446 -18.92 -2.00 -1.19
N THR A 447 -18.75 -3.29 -1.03
CA THR A 447 -17.46 -3.96 -0.99
C THR A 447 -17.16 -4.56 -2.35
N ARG A 448 -15.96 -4.34 -2.85
CA ARG A 448 -15.39 -5.07 -3.97
C ARG A 448 -13.90 -5.22 -3.75
N LEU A 449 -13.48 -6.35 -3.19
CA LEU A 449 -12.10 -6.62 -2.82
C LEU A 449 -11.52 -7.72 -3.70
N PHE A 450 -10.23 -7.58 -4.01
CA PHE A 450 -9.47 -8.57 -4.77
C PHE A 450 -8.70 -9.48 -3.83
N LEU A 451 -8.89 -10.80 -4.01
CA LEU A 451 -8.15 -11.83 -3.29
C LEU A 451 -7.40 -12.70 -4.31
N LYS A 452 -6.08 -12.57 -4.35
CA LYS A 452 -5.22 -13.47 -5.12
C LYS A 452 -5.35 -14.92 -4.62
N LEU A 453 -5.22 -15.88 -5.48
CA LEU A 453 -5.01 -17.26 -5.09
C LEU A 453 -3.53 -17.54 -4.84
N GLY A 454 -3.27 -18.48 -3.96
CA GLY A 454 -1.94 -19.03 -3.75
C GLY A 454 -1.57 -20.08 -4.82
N ASP A 455 -0.51 -20.79 -4.55
CA ASP A 455 -0.08 -21.96 -5.33
C ASP A 455 -0.24 -23.27 -4.53
N ALA A 456 0.29 -24.37 -5.06
CA ALA A 456 0.19 -25.67 -4.41
C ALA A 456 0.86 -25.75 -3.01
N ARG A 457 1.83 -24.87 -2.72
CA ARG A 457 2.57 -24.81 -1.45
C ARG A 457 2.05 -23.72 -0.52
N ARG A 458 1.45 -22.67 -1.07
CA ARG A 458 1.04 -21.46 -0.35
C ARG A 458 -0.42 -21.19 -0.61
N ARG A 459 -1.24 -21.35 0.40
CA ARG A 459 -2.69 -21.24 0.33
C ARG A 459 -3.15 -19.86 0.76
N SER A 460 -4.02 -19.27 -0.06
CA SER A 460 -4.61 -17.95 0.22
C SER A 460 -5.63 -18.04 1.35
N PHE A 461 -5.72 -16.94 2.11
CA PHE A 461 -6.81 -16.70 3.07
C PHE A 461 -7.18 -15.22 3.07
N ALA A 462 -8.38 -14.91 3.58
CA ALA A 462 -8.82 -13.56 3.85
C ALA A 462 -9.57 -13.49 5.18
N SER A 463 -9.38 -12.39 5.92
CA SER A 463 -10.18 -12.01 7.08
C SER A 463 -11.00 -10.79 6.72
N LEU A 464 -12.32 -10.87 6.86
CA LEU A 464 -13.29 -9.83 6.55
C LEU A 464 -13.92 -9.31 7.82
N ILE A 465 -14.05 -7.99 7.95
CA ILE A 465 -14.57 -7.31 9.13
C ILE A 465 -15.73 -6.40 8.73
N TYR A 466 -16.89 -6.60 9.36
CA TYR A 466 -18.02 -5.70 9.24
C TYR A 466 -18.04 -4.73 10.40
N ALA A 467 -17.26 -3.68 10.33
CA ALA A 467 -16.96 -2.78 11.43
C ALA A 467 -18.07 -1.76 11.78
N ALA A 468 -19.31 -1.95 11.33
CA ALA A 468 -20.43 -1.06 11.66
C ALA A 468 -20.91 -1.24 13.11
N SER A 469 -21.29 -0.16 13.77
CA SER A 469 -21.83 -0.19 15.15
C SER A 469 -23.34 -0.31 15.25
N ALA A 470 -24.05 -0.02 14.16
CA ALA A 470 -25.49 -0.19 14.07
C ALA A 470 -25.84 -0.89 12.76
N ALA A 471 -26.64 -1.92 12.86
CA ALA A 471 -27.01 -2.74 11.74
C ALA A 471 -28.08 -2.06 10.89
N TRP A 472 -27.71 -1.61 9.69
CA TRP A 472 -28.68 -1.48 8.61
C TRP A 472 -29.04 -2.86 8.07
N HIS A 473 -28.01 -3.68 7.83
CA HIS A 473 -28.15 -5.11 7.60
C HIS A 473 -27.48 -5.83 8.78
N PRO A 474 -28.23 -6.61 9.58
CA PRO A 474 -27.66 -7.29 10.73
C PRO A 474 -26.58 -8.32 10.35
N VAL A 475 -26.63 -8.78 9.10
CA VAL A 475 -25.66 -9.72 8.52
C VAL A 475 -25.36 -9.29 7.08
N SER A 476 -24.12 -9.38 6.66
CA SER A 476 -23.68 -9.09 5.30
C SER A 476 -24.28 -10.09 4.28
N ASP A 477 -24.43 -9.64 3.04
CA ASP A 477 -24.82 -10.50 1.91
C ASP A 477 -23.67 -10.55 0.90
N THR A 478 -22.57 -11.17 1.34
CA THR A 478 -21.30 -11.14 0.64
C THR A 478 -21.17 -12.30 -0.31
N ALA A 479 -21.08 -12.03 -1.62
CA ALA A 479 -20.75 -12.98 -2.65
C ALA A 479 -19.25 -13.15 -2.82
N LEU A 480 -18.78 -14.36 -2.89
CA LEU A 480 -17.42 -14.77 -3.20
C LEU A 480 -17.40 -15.32 -4.63
N LEU A 481 -16.80 -14.59 -5.57
CA LEU A 481 -16.80 -14.93 -6.99
C LEU A 481 -15.42 -15.47 -7.38
N LEU A 482 -15.32 -16.76 -7.64
CA LEU A 482 -14.08 -17.39 -8.09
C LEU A 482 -13.93 -17.23 -9.60
N HIS A 483 -12.91 -16.48 -10.01
CA HIS A 483 -12.55 -16.28 -11.41
C HIS A 483 -11.40 -17.21 -11.81
N ASP A 484 -11.46 -17.73 -13.02
CA ASP A 484 -10.32 -18.38 -13.65
C ASP A 484 -9.33 -17.37 -14.26
N GLU A 485 -8.29 -17.86 -14.91
CA GLU A 485 -7.26 -17.03 -15.55
C GLU A 485 -7.79 -16.14 -16.67
N THR A 486 -8.91 -16.51 -17.31
CA THR A 486 -9.54 -15.72 -18.37
C THR A 486 -10.47 -14.64 -17.81
N GLY A 487 -10.78 -14.70 -16.51
CA GLY A 487 -11.70 -13.82 -15.83
C GLY A 487 -13.15 -14.29 -15.84
N GLU A 488 -13.42 -15.53 -16.28
CA GLU A 488 -14.75 -16.14 -16.16
C GLU A 488 -15.03 -16.55 -14.71
N ILE A 489 -16.24 -16.29 -14.25
CA ILE A 489 -16.71 -16.77 -12.93
C ILE A 489 -17.02 -18.26 -13.05
N ILE A 490 -16.22 -19.08 -12.40
CA ILE A 490 -16.35 -20.55 -12.45
C ILE A 490 -17.00 -21.16 -11.20
N ALA A 491 -17.12 -20.39 -10.13
CA ALA A 491 -17.87 -20.74 -8.92
C ALA A 491 -18.28 -19.49 -8.16
N GLU A 492 -19.39 -19.59 -7.45
CA GLU A 492 -19.91 -18.54 -6.57
C GLU A 492 -20.34 -19.16 -5.25
N GLU A 493 -19.94 -18.54 -4.14
CA GLU A 493 -20.30 -18.93 -2.79
C GLU A 493 -20.72 -17.70 -1.97
N GLN A 494 -21.44 -17.92 -0.89
CA GLN A 494 -21.93 -16.88 -0.01
C GLN A 494 -21.18 -16.90 1.33
N LEU A 495 -20.79 -15.72 1.80
CA LEU A 495 -20.25 -15.52 3.13
C LEU A 495 -21.13 -14.53 3.90
N ARG A 496 -21.44 -14.83 5.15
CA ARG A 496 -22.24 -13.96 6.00
C ARG A 496 -21.41 -13.51 7.21
N VAL A 497 -21.25 -12.20 7.36
CA VAL A 497 -20.53 -11.59 8.47
C VAL A 497 -21.53 -10.78 9.29
N ALA A 498 -21.63 -11.05 10.58
CA ALA A 498 -22.52 -10.30 11.47
C ALA A 498 -22.06 -8.84 11.59
N CYS A 499 -22.98 -7.93 11.79
CA CYS A 499 -22.66 -6.53 12.11
C CYS A 499 -21.78 -6.47 13.37
N SER A 500 -20.72 -5.69 13.35
CA SER A 500 -19.63 -5.69 14.34
C SER A 500 -18.86 -7.01 14.45
N GLY A 501 -19.03 -7.92 13.51
CA GLY A 501 -18.35 -9.21 13.47
C GLY A 501 -17.24 -9.28 12.43
N SER A 502 -16.62 -10.46 12.36
CA SER A 502 -15.58 -10.80 11.39
C SER A 502 -15.67 -12.25 10.99
N ALA A 503 -15.04 -12.59 9.86
CA ALA A 503 -14.93 -13.97 9.40
C ALA A 503 -13.61 -14.17 8.68
N THR A 504 -12.93 -15.28 8.97
CA THR A 504 -11.74 -15.71 8.22
C THR A 504 -12.12 -16.84 7.29
N MET A 505 -11.77 -16.72 6.00
CA MET A 505 -12.08 -17.69 4.97
C MET A 505 -10.84 -18.15 4.21
N PHE A 506 -10.88 -19.39 3.75
CA PHE A 506 -9.85 -20.02 2.94
C PHE A 506 -10.50 -20.46 1.62
N PRO A 507 -10.11 -19.91 0.46
CA PRO A 507 -10.73 -20.24 -0.83
C PRO A 507 -10.81 -21.75 -1.12
N HIS A 508 -9.77 -22.52 -0.77
CA HIS A 508 -9.75 -23.97 -0.99
C HIS A 508 -10.76 -24.74 -0.12
N LEU A 509 -11.14 -24.21 1.05
CA LEU A 509 -12.21 -24.79 1.88
C LEU A 509 -13.58 -24.36 1.40
N VAL A 510 -13.72 -23.12 0.93
CA VAL A 510 -15.00 -22.58 0.44
C VAL A 510 -15.39 -23.18 -0.90
N PHE A 511 -14.49 -23.14 -1.90
CA PHE A 511 -14.79 -23.59 -3.26
C PHE A 511 -14.36 -25.04 -3.54
N GLY A 512 -13.56 -25.62 -2.64
CA GLY A 512 -12.94 -26.93 -2.83
C GLY A 512 -11.71 -26.93 -3.73
N GLU A 513 -10.80 -27.87 -3.50
CA GLU A 513 -9.50 -27.99 -4.18
C GLU A 513 -9.64 -28.13 -5.71
N ALA A 514 -10.72 -28.79 -6.19
CA ALA A 514 -10.93 -28.98 -7.62
C ALA A 514 -11.25 -27.67 -8.34
N ALA A 515 -12.07 -26.80 -7.74
CA ALA A 515 -12.39 -25.50 -8.30
C ALA A 515 -11.17 -24.59 -8.29
N ILE A 516 -10.37 -24.59 -7.22
CA ILE A 516 -9.13 -23.80 -7.13
C ILE A 516 -8.12 -24.24 -8.21
N ARG A 517 -7.94 -25.55 -8.43
CA ARG A 517 -7.07 -26.03 -9.53
C ARG A 517 -7.60 -25.61 -10.91
N ARG A 518 -8.92 -25.62 -11.12
CA ARG A 518 -9.53 -25.17 -12.38
C ARG A 518 -9.36 -23.66 -12.60
N ALA A 519 -9.37 -22.87 -11.52
CA ALA A 519 -9.11 -21.43 -11.62
C ALA A 519 -7.72 -21.11 -12.16
N GLY A 520 -6.75 -22.00 -11.96
CA GLY A 520 -5.39 -21.83 -12.47
C GLY A 520 -4.52 -20.88 -11.64
N PRO A 521 -3.23 -20.77 -12.00
CA PRO A 521 -2.25 -20.01 -11.21
C PRO A 521 -2.45 -18.48 -11.24
N ARG A 522 -3.26 -17.96 -12.16
CA ARG A 522 -3.65 -16.54 -12.24
C ARG A 522 -5.11 -16.30 -11.85
N GLY A 523 -5.81 -17.35 -11.41
CA GLY A 523 -7.16 -17.24 -10.87
C GLY A 523 -7.19 -16.39 -9.59
N TYR A 524 -8.34 -15.83 -9.28
CA TYR A 524 -8.54 -14.96 -8.12
C TYR A 524 -9.99 -14.98 -7.65
N VAL A 525 -10.25 -14.42 -6.47
CA VAL A 525 -11.60 -14.24 -5.95
C VAL A 525 -11.93 -12.76 -5.86
N ILE A 526 -13.11 -12.37 -6.33
CA ILE A 526 -13.70 -11.08 -6.02
C ILE A 526 -14.69 -11.28 -4.87
N ILE A 527 -14.46 -10.52 -3.80
CA ILE A 527 -15.35 -10.44 -2.65
C ILE A 527 -16.24 -9.22 -2.87
N ARG A 528 -17.53 -9.46 -3.05
CA ARG A 528 -18.50 -8.42 -3.41
C ARG A 528 -19.66 -8.39 -2.42
N ASP A 529 -19.97 -7.20 -1.92
CA ASP A 529 -21.15 -6.95 -1.14
C ASP A 529 -21.78 -5.62 -1.56
N ALA A 530 -23.08 -5.61 -1.84
CA ALA A 530 -23.84 -4.40 -2.19
C ALA A 530 -24.60 -3.82 -0.99
N THR A 531 -24.58 -4.50 0.15
CA THR A 531 -25.39 -4.16 1.34
C THR A 531 -24.57 -3.50 2.43
N CYS A 532 -23.27 -3.79 2.48
CA CYS A 532 -22.38 -3.23 3.50
C CYS A 532 -20.94 -3.06 3.01
N ARG A 533 -20.16 -2.29 3.73
CA ARG A 533 -18.72 -2.18 3.55
C ARG A 533 -17.99 -3.11 4.51
N LEU A 534 -17.26 -4.05 3.94
CA LEU A 534 -16.34 -4.90 4.67
C LEU A 534 -14.91 -4.34 4.53
N PHE A 535 -14.16 -4.48 5.61
CA PHE A 535 -12.70 -4.32 5.59
C PHE A 535 -12.07 -5.69 5.42
N GLY A 536 -11.12 -5.80 4.52
CA GLY A 536 -10.48 -7.06 4.21
C GLY A 536 -8.98 -7.02 4.49
N TYR A 537 -8.48 -8.15 5.00
CA TYR A 537 -7.07 -8.48 5.08
C TYR A 537 -6.85 -9.80 4.40
N HIS A 538 -5.75 -9.95 3.69
CA HIS A 538 -5.45 -11.18 2.96
C HIS A 538 -3.98 -11.57 3.08
N GLY A 539 -3.70 -12.83 2.87
CA GLY A 539 -2.35 -13.34 2.87
C GLY A 539 -2.26 -14.74 2.29
N LEU A 540 -1.08 -15.29 2.43
CA LEU A 540 -0.77 -16.67 2.12
C LEU A 540 -0.29 -17.38 3.39
N MET A 541 -0.57 -18.68 3.47
CA MET A 541 0.00 -19.58 4.48
C MET A 541 0.69 -20.72 3.77
N ASP A 542 1.86 -21.13 4.24
CA ASP A 542 2.55 -22.30 3.75
C ASP A 542 2.59 -23.43 4.80
N GLU A 543 2.89 -24.65 4.33
CA GLU A 543 2.96 -25.83 5.19
C GLU A 543 4.16 -25.80 6.17
N ALA A 544 5.18 -25.00 5.88
CA ALA A 544 6.34 -24.81 6.74
C ALA A 544 6.11 -23.78 7.88
N GLY A 545 4.88 -23.24 7.98
CA GLY A 545 4.47 -22.29 9.00
C GLY A 545 4.82 -20.83 8.67
N GLY A 546 5.21 -20.54 7.43
CA GLY A 546 5.25 -19.18 6.91
C GLY A 546 3.84 -18.65 6.66
N PHE A 547 3.61 -17.37 6.95
CA PHE A 547 2.38 -16.70 6.58
C PHE A 547 2.65 -15.23 6.26
N SER A 548 1.79 -14.65 5.44
CA SER A 548 1.79 -13.23 5.14
C SER A 548 0.42 -12.66 5.44
N LEU A 549 0.37 -11.36 5.69
CA LEU A 549 -0.90 -10.67 5.84
C LEU A 549 -0.72 -9.20 5.47
N ASP A 550 -1.63 -8.69 4.65
CA ASP A 550 -1.74 -7.27 4.31
C ASP A 550 -3.22 -6.89 4.16
N HIS A 551 -3.53 -5.61 4.22
CA HIS A 551 -4.89 -5.16 3.95
C HIS A 551 -5.22 -5.28 2.46
N MET A 552 -6.48 -5.57 2.16
CA MET A 552 -6.95 -5.74 0.79
C MET A 552 -7.19 -4.40 0.10
N PHE A 553 -7.08 -4.42 -1.19
CA PHE A 553 -7.49 -3.32 -2.05
C PHE A 553 -8.71 -3.71 -2.90
N GLY A 554 -9.47 -2.71 -3.32
CA GLY A 554 -10.62 -2.88 -4.22
C GLY A 554 -10.33 -2.39 -5.63
N PHE A 555 -11.06 -2.91 -6.58
CA PHE A 555 -11.08 -2.47 -7.97
C PHE A 555 -12.23 -1.53 -8.27
#